data_47177a1862e015fa345507887cfcbf26
#
_entry.id   47177a1862e015fa345507887cfcbf26
#
_cell.length_a   1.000
_cell.length_b   1.000
_cell.length_c   1.000
_cell.angle_alpha   90.00
_cell.angle_beta   90.00
_cell.angle_gamma   90.00
#
_symmetry.space_group_name_H-M   'P 1'
#
loop_
_entity.id
_entity.type
_entity.pdbx_description
1 polymer ?
#
loop_
_entity_poly.entity_id
_entity_poly.type
_entity_poly.pdbx_seq_one_letter_code
_entity_poly.pdbx_strand_id
1 'polypeptide(L)'
;MKKGSTENTIETKHEEHRKKRKSNMREIWYLSGKEKGKISDHFKAEEFQCKDKTEGLLISTRLLSTLEKIRNHFDAPVIINSGYRTPSWNTKVKGSPNSYHCKGMAADIVVKGHSSKEVAKYADSIMEQGGIIRYTNFTHIDVREERYRKGV
;
A
#
# COMPACT_ATOMS: atom_id res chain seq x y z
N MET A 1 -19.31 40.86 -3.48
CA MET A 1 -19.88 39.86 -2.58
C MET A 1 -20.21 38.51 -3.26
N LYS A 2 -19.38 38.02 -4.15
CA LYS A 2 -19.54 36.67 -4.78
C LYS A 2 -18.20 35.95 -4.97
N LYS A 3 -17.35 35.91 -3.94
CA LYS A 3 -16.08 35.19 -3.98
C LYS A 3 -16.14 33.77 -3.38
N GLY A 4 -17.29 33.32 -2.88
CA GLY A 4 -17.44 32.01 -2.23
C GLY A 4 -17.93 30.88 -3.11
N SER A 5 -18.50 31.16 -4.32
CA SER A 5 -19.13 30.13 -5.14
C SER A 5 -18.18 29.38 -6.08
N THR A 6 -17.02 29.95 -6.43
CA THR A 6 -16.03 29.32 -7.31
C THR A 6 -15.09 28.37 -6.58
N GLU A 7 -14.73 28.66 -5.34
CA GLU A 7 -13.89 27.77 -4.52
C GLU A 7 -14.66 26.51 -4.10
N ASN A 8 -15.92 26.65 -3.69
CA ASN A 8 -16.80 25.52 -3.37
C ASN A 8 -17.08 24.59 -4.56
N THR A 9 -17.09 25.12 -5.79
CA THR A 9 -17.32 24.31 -7.00
C THR A 9 -16.09 23.53 -7.42
N ILE A 10 -14.90 24.05 -7.16
CA ILE A 10 -13.62 23.35 -7.43
C ILE A 10 -13.37 22.26 -6.39
N GLU A 11 -13.61 22.53 -5.12
CA GLU A 11 -13.50 21.53 -4.04
C GLU A 11 -14.49 20.38 -4.22
N THR A 12 -15.76 20.65 -4.60
CA THR A 12 -16.74 19.62 -4.88
C THR A 12 -16.40 18.78 -6.10
N LYS A 13 -15.81 19.35 -7.15
CA LYS A 13 -15.33 18.60 -8.32
C LYS A 13 -14.12 17.72 -7.98
N HIS A 14 -13.23 18.17 -7.12
CA HIS A 14 -12.12 17.36 -6.62
C HIS A 14 -12.60 16.25 -5.69
N GLU A 15 -13.59 16.49 -4.85
CA GLU A 15 -14.22 15.46 -4.01
C GLU A 15 -15.02 14.45 -4.81
N GLU A 16 -15.76 14.87 -5.84
CA GLU A 16 -16.48 13.97 -6.75
C GLU A 16 -15.51 13.11 -7.58
N HIS A 17 -14.39 13.69 -8.03
CA HIS A 17 -13.33 12.96 -8.70
C HIS A 17 -12.65 11.97 -7.75
N ARG A 18 -12.45 12.36 -6.50
CA ARG A 18 -11.94 11.50 -5.43
C ARG A 18 -12.90 10.36 -5.10
N LYS A 19 -14.20 10.62 -5.04
CA LYS A 19 -15.26 9.61 -4.82
C LYS A 19 -15.39 8.64 -6.00
N LYS A 20 -15.32 9.12 -7.24
CA LYS A 20 -15.30 8.28 -8.45
C LYS A 20 -14.06 7.38 -8.52
N ARG A 21 -12.90 7.88 -8.11
CA ARG A 21 -11.66 7.10 -8.04
C ARG A 21 -11.67 6.07 -6.91
N LYS A 22 -12.33 6.36 -5.79
CA LYS A 22 -12.55 5.40 -4.69
C LYS A 22 -13.49 4.26 -5.09
N SER A 23 -14.47 4.50 -5.96
CA SER A 23 -15.35 3.45 -6.47
C SER A 23 -14.67 2.56 -7.51
N ASN A 24 -13.64 3.05 -8.21
CA ASN A 24 -12.80 2.30 -9.14
C ASN A 24 -11.58 1.66 -8.45
N MET A 25 -11.76 1.13 -7.31
CA MET A 25 -10.96 0.19 -6.52
C MET A 25 -9.45 0.43 -6.35
N ARG A 26 -8.75 1.23 -7.18
CA ARG A 26 -7.29 1.31 -7.10
C ARG A 26 -6.75 2.59 -7.67
N GLU A 27 -6.63 3.58 -6.84
CA GLU A 27 -5.77 4.69 -7.17
C GLU A 27 -4.31 4.28 -6.96
N ILE A 28 -3.54 4.26 -8.05
CA ILE A 28 -2.10 4.04 -8.00
C ILE A 28 -1.42 5.38 -8.20
N TRP A 29 -0.62 5.78 -7.24
CA TRP A 29 0.21 6.97 -7.35
C TRP A 29 1.57 6.62 -7.91
N TYR A 30 2.03 7.43 -8.86
CA TYR A 30 3.43 7.46 -9.24
C TYR A 30 4.14 8.54 -8.43
N LEU A 31 5.19 8.15 -7.71
CA LEU A 31 6.04 9.06 -6.97
C LEU A 31 7.41 9.12 -7.65
N SER A 32 7.85 10.33 -8.00
CA SER A 32 9.05 10.55 -8.84
C SER A 32 10.38 10.36 -8.12
N GLY A 33 10.37 10.07 -6.82
CA GLY A 33 11.58 9.98 -6.00
C GLY A 33 12.09 11.33 -5.48
N LYS A 34 11.58 12.43 -5.99
CA LYS A 34 11.81 13.78 -5.44
C LYS A 34 10.91 14.09 -4.25
N GLU A 35 9.81 13.37 -4.16
CA GLU A 35 8.85 13.47 -3.08
C GLU A 35 9.35 12.63 -1.91
N LYS A 36 10.17 13.23 -1.08
CA LYS A 36 10.65 12.60 0.16
C LYS A 36 9.75 13.04 1.30
N GLY A 37 9.38 12.09 2.15
CA GLY A 37 8.62 12.37 3.34
C GLY A 37 7.31 11.60 3.43
N LYS A 38 6.44 12.02 4.31
CA LYS A 38 5.20 11.34 4.62
C LYS A 38 4.23 11.34 3.45
N ILE A 39 3.76 10.15 3.09
CA ILE A 39 2.66 9.93 2.13
C ILE A 39 1.35 9.55 2.84
N SER A 40 1.44 9.24 4.13
CA SER A 40 0.32 9.03 5.04
C SER A 40 0.78 9.31 6.49
N ASP A 41 -0.08 9.15 7.48
CA ASP A 41 0.22 9.51 8.86
C ASP A 41 1.50 8.86 9.41
N HIS A 42 1.78 7.60 9.04
CA HIS A 42 2.88 6.82 9.60
C HIS A 42 3.90 6.33 8.58
N PHE A 43 3.67 6.55 7.28
CA PHE A 43 4.54 6.02 6.23
C PHE A 43 5.15 7.10 5.37
N LYS A 44 6.42 6.89 5.01
CA LYS A 44 7.18 7.73 4.08
C LYS A 44 7.35 7.02 2.73
N ALA A 45 7.45 7.79 1.67
CA ALA A 45 7.67 7.28 0.31
C ALA A 45 8.89 6.35 0.22
N GLU A 46 9.99 6.73 0.89
CA GLU A 46 11.24 5.96 0.86
C GLU A 46 11.10 4.53 1.38
N GLU A 47 10.14 4.27 2.27
CA GLU A 47 9.92 2.93 2.82
C GLU A 47 9.45 1.93 1.76
N PHE A 48 8.84 2.43 0.68
CA PHE A 48 8.30 1.62 -0.42
C PHE A 48 9.21 1.57 -1.65
N GLN A 49 10.31 2.28 -1.62
CA GLN A 49 11.26 2.34 -2.73
C GLN A 49 11.85 0.96 -3.05
N CYS A 50 12.04 0.68 -4.34
CA CYS A 50 12.69 -0.55 -4.78
C CYS A 50 14.13 -0.65 -4.26
N LYS A 51 14.54 -1.84 -3.88
CA LYS A 51 15.87 -2.09 -3.32
C LYS A 51 17.01 -1.90 -4.34
N ASP A 52 16.70 -1.84 -5.64
CA ASP A 52 17.66 -1.51 -6.70
C ASP A 52 17.99 -0.02 -6.76
N LYS A 53 17.43 0.78 -5.85
CA LYS A 53 17.62 2.23 -5.74
C LYS A 53 17.00 3.06 -6.88
N THR A 54 16.12 2.47 -7.67
CA THR A 54 15.31 3.24 -8.62
C THR A 54 14.51 4.29 -7.87
N GLU A 55 14.60 5.54 -8.29
CA GLU A 55 14.01 6.68 -7.58
C GLU A 55 12.47 6.67 -7.64
N GLY A 56 11.90 6.40 -8.83
CA GLY A 56 10.45 6.36 -9.01
C GLY A 56 9.83 5.10 -8.41
N LEU A 57 8.60 5.22 -7.91
CA LEU A 57 7.84 4.10 -7.39
C LEU A 57 6.34 4.24 -7.65
N LEU A 58 5.66 3.11 -7.68
CA LEU A 58 4.21 3.03 -7.69
C LEU A 58 3.70 2.63 -6.30
N ILE A 59 2.63 3.24 -5.84
CA ILE A 59 1.95 2.85 -4.61
C ILE A 59 0.44 3.02 -4.71
N SER A 60 -0.27 1.95 -4.35
CA SER A 60 -1.72 1.95 -4.23
C SER A 60 -2.16 2.69 -2.96
N THR A 61 -3.09 3.61 -3.11
CA THR A 61 -3.69 4.31 -1.95
C THR A 61 -4.47 3.35 -1.06
N ARG A 62 -5.04 2.30 -1.63
CA ARG A 62 -5.74 1.26 -0.88
C ARG A 62 -4.78 0.41 -0.05
N LEU A 63 -3.63 0.06 -0.60
CA LEU A 63 -2.57 -0.61 0.15
C LEU A 63 -2.13 0.24 1.34
N LEU A 64 -1.88 1.51 1.10
CA LEU A 64 -1.45 2.46 2.12
C LEU A 64 -2.50 2.59 3.23
N SER A 65 -3.78 2.70 2.89
CA SER A 65 -4.89 2.74 3.83
C SER A 65 -4.96 1.45 4.68
N THR A 66 -4.78 0.30 4.06
CA THR A 66 -4.76 -1.00 4.77
C THR A 66 -3.60 -1.07 5.76
N LEU A 67 -2.41 -0.63 5.34
CA LEU A 67 -1.22 -0.60 6.21
C LEU A 67 -1.39 0.37 7.38
N GLU A 68 -2.04 1.52 7.18
CA GLU A 68 -2.36 2.45 8.26
C GLU A 68 -3.32 1.84 9.29
N LYS A 69 -4.31 1.06 8.85
CA LYS A 69 -5.20 0.33 9.76
C LYS A 69 -4.43 -0.68 10.61
N ILE A 70 -3.50 -1.40 10.00
CA ILE A 70 -2.63 -2.35 10.71
C ILE A 70 -1.75 -1.60 11.72
N ARG A 71 -1.14 -0.51 11.31
CA ARG A 71 -0.30 0.34 12.17
C ARG A 71 -1.07 0.84 13.40
N ASN A 72 -2.27 1.33 13.20
CA ASN A 72 -3.10 1.86 14.29
C ASN A 72 -3.61 0.76 15.22
N HIS A 73 -3.99 -0.40 14.68
CA HIS A 73 -4.47 -1.52 15.47
C HIS A 73 -3.43 -2.03 16.46
N PHE A 74 -2.21 -2.28 15.98
CA PHE A 74 -1.13 -2.81 16.81
C PHE A 74 -0.44 -1.72 17.64
N ASP A 75 -0.64 -0.47 17.31
CA ASP A 75 0.06 0.67 17.92
C ASP A 75 1.57 0.42 18.01
N ALA A 76 2.15 -0.08 16.93
CA ALA A 76 3.54 -0.49 16.83
C ALA A 76 4.07 -0.22 15.42
N PRO A 77 5.38 0.07 15.28
CA PRO A 77 5.98 0.30 13.98
C PRO A 77 5.73 -0.86 13.00
N VAL A 78 5.30 -0.51 11.79
CA VAL A 78 5.19 -1.44 10.66
C VAL A 78 6.41 -1.25 9.77
N ILE A 79 7.22 -2.28 9.65
CA ILE A 79 8.45 -2.28 8.86
C ILE A 79 8.13 -2.83 7.48
N ILE A 80 8.43 -2.06 6.43
CA ILE A 80 8.25 -2.49 5.04
C ILE A 80 9.54 -3.18 4.58
N ASN A 81 9.53 -4.49 4.54
CA ASN A 81 10.66 -5.27 4.05
C ASN A 81 10.79 -5.19 2.52
N SER A 82 9.67 -5.13 1.82
CA SER A 82 9.62 -4.98 0.37
C SER A 82 8.33 -4.27 0.00
N GLY A 83 8.44 -3.17 -0.70
CA GLY A 83 7.31 -2.42 -1.27
C GLY A 83 7.28 -2.58 -2.79
N TYR A 84 7.45 -1.47 -3.51
CA TYR A 84 7.52 -1.49 -4.98
C TYR A 84 8.77 -2.24 -5.46
N ARG A 85 8.59 -3.01 -6.53
CA ARG A 85 9.69 -3.66 -7.25
C ARG A 85 9.64 -3.28 -8.72
N THR A 86 10.79 -2.88 -9.27
CA THR A 86 10.95 -2.84 -10.72
C THR A 86 10.88 -4.28 -11.29
N PRO A 87 10.45 -4.45 -12.54
CA PRO A 87 10.43 -5.79 -13.16
C PRO A 87 11.78 -6.51 -13.12
N SER A 88 12.89 -5.79 -13.36
CA SER A 88 14.24 -6.34 -13.31
C SER A 88 14.64 -6.80 -11.90
N TRP A 89 14.34 -6.01 -10.88
CA TRP A 89 14.59 -6.41 -9.49
C TRP A 89 13.74 -7.61 -9.08
N ASN A 90 12.48 -7.63 -9.50
CA ASN A 90 11.58 -8.76 -9.22
C ASN A 90 12.14 -10.07 -9.80
N THR A 91 12.67 -10.05 -11.02
CA THR A 91 13.35 -11.20 -11.63
C THR A 91 14.57 -11.61 -10.81
N LYS A 92 15.39 -10.64 -10.39
CA LYS A 92 16.60 -10.89 -9.62
C LYS A 92 16.32 -11.56 -8.27
N VAL A 93 15.25 -11.16 -7.58
CA VAL A 93 14.85 -11.77 -6.30
C VAL A 93 13.93 -12.97 -6.47
N LYS A 94 13.77 -13.46 -7.71
CA LYS A 94 12.94 -14.61 -8.07
C LYS A 94 11.47 -14.47 -7.66
N GLY A 95 10.95 -13.25 -7.76
CA GLY A 95 9.53 -12.98 -7.55
C GLY A 95 8.67 -13.56 -8.68
N SER A 96 7.37 -13.67 -8.41
CA SER A 96 6.40 -14.11 -9.41
C SER A 96 6.42 -13.16 -10.63
N PRO A 97 6.34 -13.67 -11.88
CA PRO A 97 6.30 -12.81 -13.08
C PRO A 97 5.21 -11.75 -13.08
N ASN A 98 4.10 -12.03 -12.42
CA ASN A 98 2.95 -11.12 -12.29
C ASN A 98 2.83 -10.55 -10.87
N SER A 99 3.96 -10.32 -10.20
CA SER A 99 3.99 -9.84 -8.82
C SER A 99 3.24 -8.51 -8.65
N TYR A 100 2.40 -8.45 -7.64
CA TYR A 100 1.71 -7.22 -7.25
C TYR A 100 2.66 -6.15 -6.70
N HIS A 101 3.85 -6.52 -6.25
CA HIS A 101 4.93 -5.57 -5.91
C HIS A 101 5.31 -4.70 -7.12
N CYS A 102 5.34 -5.26 -8.32
CA CYS A 102 5.63 -4.51 -9.55
C CYS A 102 4.52 -3.51 -9.94
N LYS A 103 3.34 -3.68 -9.39
CA LYS A 103 2.17 -2.81 -9.64
C LYS A 103 1.98 -1.75 -8.54
N GLY A 104 2.84 -1.73 -7.53
CA GLY A 104 2.66 -0.87 -6.36
C GLY A 104 1.50 -1.29 -5.44
N MET A 105 1.06 -2.53 -5.55
CA MET A 105 -0.13 -3.06 -4.87
C MET A 105 0.19 -4.03 -3.74
N ALA A 106 1.45 -4.25 -3.43
CA ALA A 106 1.87 -5.21 -2.42
C ALA A 106 2.97 -4.68 -1.51
N ALA A 107 2.95 -5.15 -0.27
CA ALA A 107 4.02 -4.95 0.71
C ALA A 107 4.24 -6.22 1.52
N ASP A 108 5.50 -6.51 1.79
CA ASP A 108 5.92 -7.50 2.76
C ASP A 108 6.27 -6.77 4.05
N ILE A 109 5.57 -7.09 5.14
CA ILE A 109 5.62 -6.31 6.37
C ILE A 109 5.98 -7.14 7.60
N VAL A 110 6.58 -6.46 8.57
CA VAL A 110 6.77 -6.93 9.94
C VAL A 110 6.21 -5.87 10.88
N VAL A 111 5.39 -6.27 11.83
CA VAL A 111 4.93 -5.39 12.91
C VAL A 111 5.78 -5.66 14.15
N LYS A 112 6.46 -4.64 14.65
CA LYS A 112 7.37 -4.78 15.79
C LYS A 112 6.66 -5.34 17.02
N GLY A 113 7.20 -6.43 17.57
CA GLY A 113 6.65 -7.08 18.76
C GLY A 113 5.46 -8.01 18.51
N HIS A 114 5.08 -8.23 17.25
CA HIS A 114 3.96 -9.09 16.87
C HIS A 114 4.38 -10.14 15.86
N SER A 115 3.83 -11.34 15.97
CA SER A 115 4.11 -12.44 15.03
C SER A 115 3.43 -12.22 13.68
N SER A 116 3.97 -12.87 12.65
CA SER A 116 3.32 -12.87 11.32
C SER A 116 1.91 -13.47 11.37
N LYS A 117 1.69 -14.42 12.27
CA LYS A 117 0.37 -15.03 12.52
C LYS A 117 -0.65 -14.01 13.05
N GLU A 118 -0.26 -13.21 14.04
CA GLU A 118 -1.12 -12.14 14.58
C GLU A 118 -1.44 -11.09 13.51
N VAL A 119 -0.44 -10.67 12.75
CA VAL A 119 -0.59 -9.68 11.69
C VAL A 119 -1.50 -10.20 10.59
N ALA A 120 -1.29 -11.42 10.12
CA ALA A 120 -2.13 -12.04 9.09
C ALA A 120 -3.59 -12.20 9.55
N LYS A 121 -3.81 -12.60 10.79
CA LYS A 121 -5.14 -12.74 11.38
C LYS A 121 -5.91 -11.41 11.43
N TYR A 122 -5.24 -10.35 11.86
CA TYR A 122 -5.86 -9.02 11.87
C TYR A 122 -6.15 -8.52 10.45
N ALA A 123 -5.17 -8.64 9.54
CA ALA A 123 -5.35 -8.26 8.15
C ALA A 123 -6.54 -8.99 7.50
N ASP A 124 -6.69 -10.29 7.78
CA ASP A 124 -7.82 -11.07 7.30
C ASP A 124 -9.17 -10.53 7.79
N SER A 125 -9.22 -10.06 9.04
CA SER A 125 -10.44 -9.51 9.64
C SER A 125 -10.90 -8.19 9.02
N ILE A 126 -10.01 -7.43 8.37
CA ILE A 126 -10.30 -6.12 7.78
C ILE A 126 -10.31 -6.13 6.24
N MET A 127 -9.92 -7.24 5.61
CA MET A 127 -9.81 -7.35 4.16
C MET A 127 -10.78 -8.38 3.61
N GLU A 128 -11.85 -7.94 2.99
CA GLU A 128 -12.77 -8.86 2.27
C GLU A 128 -12.11 -9.43 1.03
N GLN A 129 -11.40 -8.60 0.29
CA GLN A 129 -10.64 -8.91 -0.92
C GLN A 129 -9.15 -8.75 -0.66
N GLY A 130 -8.35 -8.99 -1.67
CA GLY A 130 -6.91 -8.85 -1.57
C GLY A 130 -6.22 -10.13 -1.12
N GLY A 131 -4.90 -10.11 -1.21
CA GLY A 131 -4.05 -11.23 -0.89
C GLY A 131 -3.39 -11.09 0.48
N ILE A 132 -3.38 -12.18 1.24
CA ILE A 132 -2.61 -12.31 2.47
C ILE A 132 -1.85 -13.63 2.40
N ILE A 133 -0.52 -13.55 2.49
CA ILE A 133 0.33 -14.73 2.57
C ILE A 133 1.16 -14.60 3.85
N ARG A 134 0.97 -15.53 4.76
CA ARG A 134 1.78 -15.59 5.98
C ARG A 134 3.04 -16.41 5.73
N TYR A 135 4.17 -15.76 5.88
CA TYR A 135 5.48 -16.40 5.99
C TYR A 135 5.90 -16.49 7.46
N THR A 136 6.96 -17.22 7.74
CA THR A 136 7.43 -17.39 9.13
C THR A 136 7.82 -16.05 9.78
N ASN A 137 8.53 -15.19 9.06
CA ASN A 137 9.13 -13.97 9.60
C ASN A 137 8.50 -12.67 9.09
N PHE A 138 7.51 -12.75 8.20
CA PHE A 138 6.83 -11.58 7.66
C PHE A 138 5.46 -11.96 7.08
N THR A 139 4.66 -10.96 6.78
CA THR A 139 3.35 -11.13 6.17
C THR A 139 3.32 -10.35 4.86
N HIS A 140 2.95 -11.02 3.77
CA HIS A 140 2.68 -10.38 2.50
C HIS A 140 1.22 -9.91 2.47
N ILE A 141 1.01 -8.65 2.13
CA ILE A 141 -0.29 -8.01 1.95
C ILE A 141 -0.36 -7.44 0.53
N ASP A 142 -1.41 -7.74 -0.21
CA ASP A 142 -1.68 -7.06 -1.48
C ASP A 142 -3.16 -6.73 -1.64
N VAL A 143 -3.44 -5.77 -2.51
CA VAL A 143 -4.81 -5.26 -2.75
C VAL A 143 -5.36 -5.70 -4.10
N ARG A 144 -5.10 -6.94 -4.50
CA ARG A 144 -5.73 -7.56 -5.68
C ARG A 144 -7.26 -7.61 -5.54
N GLU A 145 -7.96 -7.77 -6.63
CA GLU A 145 -9.43 -7.82 -6.61
C GLU A 145 -9.96 -9.08 -5.96
N GLU A 146 -9.33 -10.21 -6.23
CA GLU A 146 -9.72 -11.50 -5.71
C GLU A 146 -9.32 -11.65 -4.26
N ARG A 147 -10.07 -12.43 -3.53
CA ARG A 147 -9.67 -12.89 -2.21
C ARG A 147 -8.65 -14.03 -2.35
N TYR A 148 -7.47 -13.83 -1.81
CA TYR A 148 -6.42 -14.86 -1.77
C TYR A 148 -5.84 -14.98 -0.37
N ARG A 149 -5.78 -16.21 0.14
CA ARG A 149 -5.21 -16.50 1.48
C ARG A 149 -4.28 -17.69 1.39
N LYS A 150 -3.12 -17.58 2.02
CA LYS A 150 -2.15 -18.66 2.18
C LYS A 150 -1.51 -18.60 3.56
N GLY A 151 -1.61 -19.67 4.32
CA GLY A 151 -1.05 -19.76 5.66
C GLY A 151 -1.78 -18.96 6.75
N VAL A 152 -2.92 -18.43 6.41
CA VAL A 152 -3.73 -17.60 7.33
C VAL A 152 -4.76 -18.42 8.04
#